data_59750b127214d8bcb706356ba28a6f11
#
_entry.id   59750b127214d8bcb706356ba28a6f11
#
_cell.length_a   1.000
_cell.length_b   1.000
_cell.length_c   1.000
_cell.angle_alpha   90.00
_cell.angle_beta   90.00
_cell.angle_gamma   90.00
#
_symmetry.space_group_name_H-M   'P 1'
#
loop_
_entity.id
_entity.type
_entity.pdbx_description
1 polymer ?
#
loop_
_entity_poly.entity_id
_entity_poly.type
_entity_poly.pdbx_seq_one_letter_code
_entity_poly.pdbx_strand_id
1 'polypeptide(L)'
;MTHKLLILSDLADQYRTLIEEAQLPDLTIESALTPEIDIVLGEPSRIKAALGSLPALSWAQSIWAGVEPLLDPASRRDYVLTNARGVFGELMSEYVIGYLLAHERKIFQRHEAQKNKLWDESDTGTLRGKTIGLLGVGSIGAEVALTAKFFGMNVRGYTVESETSRHVDEYYHPLDSLESNSLLFGKPQHPQGTRAAVLQSFAHELDYLVNVLPNTKDTRKIINADLLNALPSHALVINVGRGPAVDESALIEALSQNKIAGAVLDVFEKEPLPKDHPFWTTPNLLMTFHTAAPSLAKDISNLFFENYELFIEGQPLKYRVDFEKGY
;
A
#
# COMPACT_ATOMS: atom_id res chain seq x y z
N MET A 1 -12.67 -33.38 -8.84
CA MET A 1 -13.45 -32.52 -9.79
C MET A 1 -12.46 -31.62 -10.47
N THR A 2 -12.52 -31.49 -11.79
CA THR A 2 -11.60 -30.57 -12.51
C THR A 2 -12.10 -29.15 -12.36
N HIS A 3 -11.26 -28.24 -11.85
CA HIS A 3 -11.52 -26.83 -11.72
C HIS A 3 -11.24 -26.09 -13.02
N LYS A 4 -12.01 -25.04 -13.29
CA LYS A 4 -11.91 -24.23 -14.51
C LYS A 4 -11.48 -22.81 -14.18
N LEU A 5 -10.24 -22.46 -14.52
CA LEU A 5 -9.65 -21.16 -14.29
C LEU A 5 -9.82 -20.25 -15.52
N LEU A 6 -10.31 -19.03 -15.30
CA LEU A 6 -10.24 -17.94 -16.27
C LEU A 6 -9.26 -16.87 -15.80
N ILE A 7 -8.35 -16.46 -16.70
CA ILE A 7 -7.37 -15.39 -16.42
C ILE A 7 -7.86 -14.10 -17.08
N LEU A 8 -8.09 -13.06 -16.26
CA LEU A 8 -8.61 -11.74 -16.67
C LEU A 8 -7.57 -10.65 -16.41
N SER A 9 -6.50 -10.64 -17.22
CA SER A 9 -5.39 -9.70 -17.09
C SER A 9 -4.78 -9.34 -18.43
N ASP A 10 -4.15 -8.16 -18.53
CA ASP A 10 -3.32 -7.79 -19.67
C ASP A 10 -2.06 -8.69 -19.78
N LEU A 11 -1.65 -9.32 -18.68
CA LEU A 11 -0.55 -10.28 -18.63
C LEU A 11 -1.04 -11.74 -18.68
N ALA A 12 -2.22 -12.02 -19.24
CA ALA A 12 -2.84 -13.33 -19.23
C ALA A 12 -1.93 -14.45 -19.77
N ASP A 13 -1.17 -14.17 -20.83
CA ASP A 13 -0.25 -15.16 -21.41
C ASP A 13 0.91 -15.52 -20.47
N GLN A 14 1.43 -14.54 -19.71
CA GLN A 14 2.47 -14.80 -18.72
C GLN A 14 1.94 -15.64 -17.56
N TYR A 15 0.77 -15.31 -17.03
CA TYR A 15 0.12 -16.10 -15.98
C TYR A 15 -0.19 -17.50 -16.46
N ARG A 16 -0.71 -17.66 -17.70
CA ARG A 16 -1.00 -18.96 -18.30
C ARG A 16 0.26 -19.83 -18.34
N THR A 17 1.36 -19.30 -18.87
CA THR A 17 2.64 -20.03 -18.97
C THR A 17 3.10 -20.51 -17.58
N LEU A 18 3.11 -19.63 -16.58
CA LEU A 18 3.56 -19.98 -15.22
C LEU A 18 2.66 -21.04 -14.57
N ILE A 19 1.34 -20.96 -14.78
CA ILE A 19 0.38 -21.91 -14.20
C ILE A 19 0.45 -23.27 -14.91
N GLU A 20 0.64 -23.29 -16.24
CA GLU A 20 0.83 -24.53 -16.99
C GLU A 20 2.15 -25.23 -16.61
N GLU A 21 3.24 -24.47 -16.41
CA GLU A 21 4.53 -24.99 -15.93
C GLU A 21 4.43 -25.59 -14.51
N ALA A 22 3.57 -25.04 -13.65
CA ALA A 22 3.36 -25.53 -12.30
C ALA A 22 2.61 -26.88 -12.24
N GLN A 23 1.94 -27.30 -13.33
CA GLN A 23 1.21 -28.57 -13.43
C GLN A 23 0.27 -28.83 -12.25
N LEU A 24 -0.51 -27.82 -11.87
CA LEU A 24 -1.45 -27.94 -10.75
C LEU A 24 -2.50 -29.05 -10.99
N PRO A 25 -2.76 -29.90 -9.98
CA PRO A 25 -3.66 -31.04 -10.17
C PRO A 25 -5.10 -30.55 -10.41
N ASP A 26 -5.83 -31.25 -11.27
CA ASP A 26 -7.26 -31.02 -11.53
C ASP A 26 -7.60 -29.57 -11.94
N LEU A 27 -6.69 -28.82 -12.58
CA LEU A 27 -6.90 -27.47 -13.07
C LEU A 27 -6.87 -27.41 -14.59
N THR A 28 -7.86 -26.78 -15.20
CA THR A 28 -7.90 -26.44 -16.64
C THR A 28 -8.00 -24.95 -16.81
N ILE A 29 -7.17 -24.37 -17.70
CA ILE A 29 -7.22 -22.93 -17.99
C ILE A 29 -8.09 -22.71 -19.23
N GLU A 30 -9.21 -22.03 -19.03
CA GLU A 30 -10.13 -21.68 -20.11
C GLU A 30 -9.66 -20.42 -20.85
N SER A 31 -9.90 -20.40 -22.18
CA SER A 31 -9.57 -19.27 -23.04
C SER A 31 -10.75 -18.31 -23.25
N ALA A 32 -11.95 -18.73 -22.90
CA ALA A 32 -13.18 -17.96 -23.07
C ALA A 32 -14.04 -18.01 -21.81
N LEU A 33 -14.84 -16.99 -21.61
CA LEU A 33 -15.80 -16.89 -20.52
C LEU A 33 -16.94 -17.89 -20.74
N THR A 34 -17.09 -18.86 -19.82
CA THR A 34 -18.15 -19.88 -19.82
C THR A 34 -18.83 -19.95 -18.44
N PRO A 35 -20.10 -20.42 -18.35
CA PRO A 35 -20.81 -20.51 -17.08
C PRO A 35 -20.20 -21.48 -16.06
N GLU A 36 -19.37 -22.41 -16.51
CA GLU A 36 -18.76 -23.46 -15.66
C GLU A 36 -17.45 -23.03 -15.00
N ILE A 37 -16.96 -21.82 -15.27
CA ILE A 37 -15.76 -21.27 -14.62
C ILE A 37 -16.04 -21.08 -13.14
N ASP A 38 -15.22 -21.72 -12.31
CA ASP A 38 -15.35 -21.69 -10.86
C ASP A 38 -14.19 -20.95 -10.17
N ILE A 39 -13.08 -20.67 -10.90
CA ILE A 39 -11.93 -19.89 -10.42
C ILE A 39 -11.61 -18.76 -11.40
N VAL A 40 -11.32 -17.57 -10.88
CA VAL A 40 -10.83 -16.42 -11.67
C VAL A 40 -9.56 -15.86 -11.05
N LEU A 41 -8.54 -15.61 -11.88
CA LEU A 41 -7.35 -14.81 -11.56
C LEU A 41 -7.37 -13.54 -12.40
N GLY A 42 -7.35 -12.35 -11.79
CA GLY A 42 -7.39 -11.15 -12.62
C GLY A 42 -7.43 -9.82 -11.91
N GLU A 43 -7.54 -8.77 -12.71
CA GLU A 43 -7.71 -7.40 -12.23
C GLU A 43 -9.12 -7.20 -11.68
N PRO A 44 -9.30 -6.52 -10.53
CA PRO A 44 -10.60 -6.33 -9.89
C PRO A 44 -11.69 -5.77 -10.80
N SER A 45 -11.37 -4.82 -11.66
CA SER A 45 -12.30 -4.21 -12.61
C SER A 45 -12.80 -5.20 -13.67
N ARG A 46 -11.90 -6.06 -14.18
CA ARG A 46 -12.23 -7.10 -15.16
C ARG A 46 -13.02 -8.23 -14.52
N ILE A 47 -12.66 -8.62 -13.30
CA ILE A 47 -13.45 -9.59 -12.51
C ILE A 47 -14.87 -9.04 -12.33
N LYS A 48 -15.03 -7.78 -11.87
CA LYS A 48 -16.33 -7.14 -11.70
C LYS A 48 -17.17 -7.20 -12.96
N ALA A 49 -16.59 -6.88 -14.12
CA ALA A 49 -17.29 -6.89 -15.40
C ALA A 49 -17.79 -8.30 -15.79
N ALA A 50 -17.08 -9.35 -15.38
CA ALA A 50 -17.39 -10.74 -15.70
C ALA A 50 -18.36 -11.40 -14.71
N LEU A 51 -18.53 -10.89 -13.48
CA LEU A 51 -19.26 -11.55 -12.37
C LEU A 51 -20.68 -12.03 -12.77
N GLY A 52 -21.39 -11.23 -13.55
CA GLY A 52 -22.75 -11.59 -14.00
C GLY A 52 -22.84 -12.80 -14.92
N SER A 53 -21.73 -13.19 -15.55
CA SER A 53 -21.61 -14.32 -16.48
C SER A 53 -20.91 -15.54 -15.89
N LEU A 54 -20.64 -15.53 -14.59
CA LEU A 54 -19.88 -16.57 -13.87
C LEU A 54 -20.71 -17.18 -12.72
N PRO A 55 -21.84 -17.85 -13.02
CA PRO A 55 -22.72 -18.38 -11.97
C PRO A 55 -22.06 -19.44 -11.08
N ALA A 56 -21.06 -20.18 -11.59
CA ALA A 56 -20.35 -21.23 -10.86
C ALA A 56 -19.14 -20.69 -10.05
N LEU A 57 -18.82 -19.38 -10.13
CA LEU A 57 -17.64 -18.83 -9.46
C LEU A 57 -17.64 -19.10 -7.96
N SER A 58 -16.62 -19.79 -7.51
CA SER A 58 -16.39 -20.16 -6.10
C SER A 58 -15.23 -19.36 -5.51
N TRP A 59 -14.21 -19.02 -6.31
CA TRP A 59 -13.04 -18.25 -5.87
C TRP A 59 -12.56 -17.28 -6.95
N ALA A 60 -12.29 -16.04 -6.52
CA ALA A 60 -11.60 -15.02 -7.32
C ALA A 60 -10.32 -14.56 -6.61
N GLN A 61 -9.18 -14.70 -7.28
CA GLN A 61 -7.90 -14.16 -6.84
C GLN A 61 -7.63 -12.85 -7.60
N SER A 62 -7.61 -11.74 -6.86
CA SER A 62 -7.13 -10.47 -7.41
C SER A 62 -5.61 -10.47 -7.59
N ILE A 63 -5.13 -9.93 -8.70
CA ILE A 63 -3.70 -9.69 -8.93
C ILE A 63 -3.22 -8.37 -8.30
N TRP A 64 -4.12 -7.62 -7.66
CA TRP A 64 -3.82 -6.39 -6.92
C TRP A 64 -4.17 -6.53 -5.44
N ALA A 65 -3.50 -5.72 -4.60
CA ALA A 65 -3.84 -5.63 -3.19
C ALA A 65 -5.17 -4.90 -2.97
N GLY A 66 -5.43 -3.84 -3.74
CA GLY A 66 -6.70 -3.10 -3.72
C GLY A 66 -7.77 -3.83 -4.52
N VAL A 67 -8.97 -3.92 -3.94
CA VAL A 67 -10.11 -4.63 -4.55
C VAL A 67 -11.37 -3.76 -4.57
N GLU A 68 -11.22 -2.46 -4.48
CA GLU A 68 -12.32 -1.48 -4.37
C GLU A 68 -13.42 -1.68 -5.43
N PRO A 69 -13.13 -2.02 -6.70
CA PRO A 69 -14.17 -2.29 -7.69
C PRO A 69 -15.12 -3.44 -7.31
N LEU A 70 -14.64 -4.42 -6.55
CA LEU A 70 -15.40 -5.61 -6.14
C LEU A 70 -16.18 -5.42 -4.83
N LEU A 71 -15.99 -4.30 -4.14
CA LEU A 71 -16.63 -4.02 -2.85
C LEU A 71 -18.01 -3.35 -2.99
N ASP A 72 -18.48 -3.08 -4.21
CA ASP A 72 -19.79 -2.52 -4.46
C ASP A 72 -20.89 -3.37 -3.80
N PRO A 73 -21.71 -2.80 -2.89
CA PRO A 73 -22.78 -3.54 -2.21
C PRO A 73 -23.81 -4.17 -3.14
N ALA A 74 -23.97 -3.62 -4.35
CA ALA A 74 -24.87 -4.15 -5.36
C ALA A 74 -24.30 -5.38 -6.11
N SER A 75 -23.01 -5.67 -5.96
CA SER A 75 -22.38 -6.83 -6.58
C SER A 75 -22.59 -8.10 -5.75
N ARG A 76 -22.60 -9.27 -6.42
CA ARG A 76 -22.66 -10.56 -5.72
C ARG A 76 -21.42 -10.76 -4.85
N ARG A 77 -21.59 -11.46 -3.73
CA ARG A 77 -20.54 -11.73 -2.72
C ARG A 77 -20.54 -13.19 -2.26
N ASP A 78 -21.14 -14.06 -3.06
CA ASP A 78 -21.33 -15.51 -2.77
C ASP A 78 -20.14 -16.35 -3.25
N TYR A 79 -18.95 -15.76 -3.35
CA TYR A 79 -17.68 -16.41 -3.68
C TYR A 79 -16.59 -15.95 -2.71
N VAL A 80 -15.50 -16.71 -2.63
CA VAL A 80 -14.33 -16.29 -1.87
C VAL A 80 -13.53 -15.30 -2.71
N LEU A 81 -13.24 -14.11 -2.18
CA LEU A 81 -12.33 -13.14 -2.78
C LEU A 81 -11.02 -13.17 -1.99
N THR A 82 -9.90 -13.32 -2.69
CA THR A 82 -8.55 -13.13 -2.15
C THR A 82 -7.83 -12.05 -2.93
N ASN A 83 -6.90 -11.34 -2.28
CA ASN A 83 -6.11 -10.30 -2.93
C ASN A 83 -4.61 -10.64 -2.93
N ALA A 84 -3.82 -9.81 -3.61
CA ALA A 84 -2.37 -9.98 -3.71
C ALA A 84 -1.61 -9.38 -2.51
N ARG A 85 -2.18 -9.45 -1.31
CA ARG A 85 -1.50 -9.03 -0.08
C ARG A 85 -0.26 -9.89 0.16
N GLY A 86 0.80 -9.29 0.69
CA GLY A 86 2.04 -10.01 1.05
C GLY A 86 3.11 -10.01 -0.04
N VAL A 87 2.77 -9.75 -1.32
CA VAL A 87 3.74 -9.79 -2.42
C VAL A 87 4.39 -8.44 -2.74
N PHE A 88 3.84 -7.34 -2.26
CA PHE A 88 4.30 -5.98 -2.60
C PHE A 88 5.29 -5.37 -1.60
N GLY A 89 5.56 -6.05 -0.49
CA GLY A 89 6.34 -5.48 0.62
C GLY A 89 7.73 -5.04 0.20
N GLU A 90 8.49 -5.93 -0.43
CA GLU A 90 9.86 -5.67 -0.89
C GLU A 90 9.90 -4.53 -1.90
N LEU A 91 9.07 -4.57 -2.94
CA LEU A 91 9.01 -3.54 -3.98
C LEU A 91 8.63 -2.16 -3.44
N MET A 92 7.63 -2.11 -2.55
CA MET A 92 7.25 -0.87 -1.86
C MET A 92 8.37 -0.34 -0.97
N SER A 93 9.11 -1.24 -0.33
CA SER A 93 10.26 -0.87 0.48
C SER A 93 11.37 -0.27 -0.37
N GLU A 94 11.69 -0.87 -1.53
CA GLU A 94 12.63 -0.31 -2.50
C GLU A 94 12.22 1.09 -2.95
N TYR A 95 10.94 1.27 -3.29
CA TYR A 95 10.40 2.57 -3.69
C TYR A 95 10.57 3.62 -2.58
N VAL A 96 10.11 3.33 -1.37
CA VAL A 96 10.20 4.25 -0.23
C VAL A 96 11.65 4.62 0.05
N ILE A 97 12.53 3.65 0.25
CA ILE A 97 13.93 3.89 0.57
C ILE A 97 14.66 4.58 -0.60
N GLY A 98 14.30 4.25 -1.84
CA GLY A 98 14.83 4.93 -3.03
C GLY A 98 14.59 6.45 -2.98
N TYR A 99 13.37 6.88 -2.67
CA TYR A 99 13.05 8.31 -2.54
C TYR A 99 13.66 8.96 -1.30
N LEU A 100 13.74 8.26 -0.17
CA LEU A 100 14.44 8.76 1.02
C LEU A 100 15.93 8.99 0.73
N LEU A 101 16.59 8.05 0.06
CA LEU A 101 17.98 8.20 -0.37
C LEU A 101 18.14 9.32 -1.39
N ALA A 102 17.23 9.43 -2.35
CA ALA A 102 17.25 10.51 -3.34
C ALA A 102 17.14 11.90 -2.68
N HIS A 103 16.30 12.03 -1.66
CA HIS A 103 16.15 13.24 -0.84
C HIS A 103 17.43 13.55 -0.06
N GLU A 104 17.92 12.63 0.76
CA GLU A 104 19.11 12.85 1.59
C GLU A 104 20.38 13.10 0.78
N ARG A 105 20.52 12.43 -0.36
CA ARG A 105 21.69 12.60 -1.24
C ARG A 105 21.51 13.74 -2.24
N LYS A 106 20.38 14.47 -2.19
CA LYS A 106 20.03 15.60 -3.07
C LYS A 106 20.16 15.25 -4.56
N ILE A 107 19.74 14.03 -4.95
CA ILE A 107 19.98 13.49 -6.30
C ILE A 107 19.36 14.39 -7.36
N PHE A 108 18.11 14.80 -7.21
CA PHE A 108 17.40 15.64 -8.18
C PHE A 108 18.01 17.05 -8.26
N GLN A 109 18.35 17.66 -7.12
CA GLN A 109 18.99 18.97 -7.06
C GLN A 109 20.35 18.95 -7.77
N ARG A 110 21.18 17.94 -7.49
CA ARG A 110 22.50 17.78 -8.11
C ARG A 110 22.42 17.49 -9.59
N HIS A 111 21.42 16.72 -10.02
CA HIS A 111 21.17 16.52 -11.44
C HIS A 111 20.83 17.83 -12.16
N GLU A 112 20.01 18.69 -11.53
CA GLU A 112 19.69 20.00 -12.08
C GLU A 112 20.91 20.95 -12.08
N ALA A 113 21.70 20.95 -11.01
CA ALA A 113 22.97 21.69 -10.95
C ALA A 113 23.93 21.26 -12.08
N GLN A 114 24.04 19.94 -12.35
CA GLN A 114 24.84 19.40 -13.45
C GLN A 114 24.39 19.94 -14.81
N LYS A 115 23.08 19.97 -15.09
CA LYS A 115 22.54 20.55 -16.34
C LYS A 115 22.94 22.03 -16.52
N ASN A 116 22.97 22.76 -15.41
CA ASN A 116 23.35 24.17 -15.38
C ASN A 116 24.85 24.38 -15.22
N LYS A 117 25.69 23.32 -15.29
CA LYS A 117 27.16 23.36 -15.13
C LYS A 117 27.59 23.99 -13.80
N LEU A 118 26.79 23.82 -12.76
CA LEU A 118 27.09 24.27 -11.40
C LEU A 118 27.73 23.13 -10.61
N TRP A 119 28.86 23.43 -9.98
CA TRP A 119 29.52 22.53 -9.05
C TRP A 119 28.85 22.64 -7.68
N ASP A 120 27.95 21.71 -7.35
CA ASP A 120 27.17 21.72 -6.09
C ASP A 120 27.93 20.98 -4.99
N GLU A 121 28.50 21.75 -4.04
CA GLU A 121 29.21 21.26 -2.85
C GLU A 121 28.32 21.21 -1.60
N SER A 122 26.99 21.36 -1.76
CA SER A 122 26.07 21.33 -0.61
C SER A 122 26.14 20.01 0.14
N ASP A 123 26.10 20.07 1.47
CA ASP A 123 26.11 18.90 2.34
C ASP A 123 24.97 17.95 2.02
N THR A 124 25.24 16.65 2.12
CA THR A 124 24.22 15.59 2.00
C THR A 124 23.96 14.95 3.35
N GLY A 125 22.72 14.52 3.56
CA GLY A 125 22.30 13.79 4.73
C GLY A 125 22.55 12.29 4.63
N THR A 126 22.09 11.58 5.68
CA THR A 126 22.12 10.13 5.79
C THR A 126 20.83 9.66 6.45
N LEU A 127 20.38 8.45 6.12
CA LEU A 127 19.23 7.84 6.79
C LEU A 127 19.54 7.38 8.22
N ARG A 128 20.81 7.12 8.52
CA ARG A 128 21.24 6.64 9.85
C ARG A 128 20.84 7.62 10.95
N GLY A 129 20.15 7.11 11.97
CA GLY A 129 19.67 7.90 13.11
C GLY A 129 18.42 8.72 12.86
N LYS A 130 17.92 8.78 11.62
CA LYS A 130 16.66 9.42 11.25
C LYS A 130 15.47 8.60 11.73
N THR A 131 14.33 9.25 11.94
CA THR A 131 13.10 8.62 12.40
C THR A 131 12.06 8.58 11.27
N ILE A 132 11.62 7.37 10.92
CA ILE A 132 10.53 7.13 9.98
C ILE A 132 9.25 6.75 10.71
N GLY A 133 8.14 7.41 10.41
CA GLY A 133 6.81 7.09 10.90
C GLY A 133 6.00 6.38 9.80
N LEU A 134 5.46 5.22 10.12
CA LEU A 134 4.66 4.40 9.21
C LEU A 134 3.18 4.51 9.61
N LEU A 135 2.36 5.12 8.78
CA LEU A 135 0.90 5.02 8.88
C LEU A 135 0.49 3.68 8.26
N GLY A 136 0.25 2.70 9.11
CA GLY A 136 0.00 1.31 8.76
C GLY A 136 1.24 0.41 8.92
N VAL A 137 1.11 -0.67 9.72
CA VAL A 137 2.16 -1.68 9.93
C VAL A 137 1.61 -3.07 9.56
N GLY A 138 1.01 -3.17 8.39
CA GLY A 138 0.65 -4.45 7.77
C GLY A 138 1.86 -5.08 7.04
N SER A 139 1.64 -5.97 6.08
CA SER A 139 2.70 -6.63 5.31
C SER A 139 3.70 -5.65 4.68
N ILE A 140 3.20 -4.57 4.04
CA ILE A 140 4.04 -3.54 3.41
C ILE A 140 4.81 -2.74 4.47
N GLY A 141 4.10 -2.21 5.49
CA GLY A 141 4.76 -1.42 6.54
C GLY A 141 5.81 -2.19 7.32
N ALA A 142 5.63 -3.50 7.51
CA ALA A 142 6.61 -4.37 8.17
C ALA A 142 7.91 -4.52 7.33
N GLU A 143 7.80 -4.63 6.00
CA GLU A 143 8.98 -4.68 5.11
C GLU A 143 9.69 -3.33 5.02
N VAL A 144 8.95 -2.23 4.96
CA VAL A 144 9.54 -0.89 5.06
C VAL A 144 10.28 -0.71 6.40
N ALA A 145 9.69 -1.18 7.51
CA ALA A 145 10.32 -1.13 8.82
C ALA A 145 11.61 -1.96 8.86
N LEU A 146 11.60 -3.19 8.33
CA LEU A 146 12.78 -4.05 8.22
C LEU A 146 13.92 -3.34 7.47
N THR A 147 13.61 -2.79 6.29
CA THR A 147 14.62 -2.11 5.46
C THR A 147 15.10 -0.81 6.11
N ALA A 148 14.22 -0.04 6.75
CA ALA A 148 14.59 1.16 7.50
C ALA A 148 15.59 0.83 8.63
N LYS A 149 15.37 -0.27 9.36
CA LYS A 149 16.32 -0.75 10.38
C LYS A 149 17.67 -1.13 9.79
N PHE A 150 17.70 -1.73 8.58
CA PHE A 150 18.96 -2.02 7.88
C PHE A 150 19.78 -0.75 7.63
N PHE A 151 19.14 0.38 7.33
CA PHE A 151 19.78 1.69 7.18
C PHE A 151 20.06 2.41 8.51
N GLY A 152 19.79 1.78 9.66
CA GLY A 152 20.04 2.35 10.98
C GLY A 152 19.06 3.46 11.39
N MET A 153 17.83 3.42 10.87
CA MET A 153 16.76 4.35 11.22
C MET A 153 16.02 3.92 12.49
N ASN A 154 15.38 4.88 13.17
CA ASN A 154 14.36 4.61 14.17
C ASN A 154 13.01 4.50 13.48
N VAL A 155 12.15 3.57 13.91
CA VAL A 155 10.87 3.27 13.27
C VAL A 155 9.73 3.45 14.26
N ARG A 156 8.79 4.33 13.96
CA ARG A 156 7.50 4.47 14.65
C ARG A 156 6.39 3.90 13.79
N GLY A 157 5.47 3.17 14.38
CA GLY A 157 4.30 2.59 13.70
C GLY A 157 3.00 3.13 14.26
N TYR A 158 2.12 3.63 13.40
CA TYR A 158 0.72 3.92 13.74
C TYR A 158 -0.17 2.81 13.17
N THR A 159 -0.85 2.06 14.02
CA THR A 159 -1.67 0.91 13.62
C THR A 159 -2.86 0.71 14.55
N VAL A 160 -3.90 0.03 14.05
CA VAL A 160 -5.11 -0.32 14.81
C VAL A 160 -5.03 -1.75 15.37
N GLU A 161 -4.48 -2.69 14.61
CA GLU A 161 -4.58 -4.13 14.91
C GLU A 161 -3.25 -4.91 14.87
N SER A 162 -2.17 -4.34 14.33
CA SER A 162 -0.96 -5.13 14.02
C SER A 162 0.29 -4.63 14.73
N GLU A 163 0.63 -5.21 15.87
CA GLU A 163 1.95 -5.05 16.53
C GLU A 163 2.82 -6.28 16.32
N THR A 164 2.93 -6.75 15.09
CA THR A 164 3.64 -8.01 14.81
C THR A 164 5.07 -7.82 14.31
N SER A 165 5.43 -6.61 13.88
CA SER A 165 6.78 -6.35 13.37
C SER A 165 7.75 -6.00 14.48
N ARG A 166 8.77 -6.86 14.68
CA ARG A 166 9.90 -6.62 15.61
C ARG A 166 10.82 -5.47 15.17
N HIS A 167 10.58 -4.90 13.99
CA HIS A 167 11.38 -3.83 13.39
C HIS A 167 10.80 -2.44 13.64
N VAL A 168 9.68 -2.35 14.35
CA VAL A 168 9.09 -1.11 14.85
C VAL A 168 9.54 -0.90 16.28
N ASP A 169 10.14 0.25 16.55
CA ASP A 169 10.67 0.59 17.90
C ASP A 169 9.55 1.09 18.83
N GLU A 170 8.57 1.83 18.28
CA GLU A 170 7.48 2.42 19.04
C GLU A 170 6.15 2.31 18.28
N TYR A 171 5.09 1.87 18.96
CA TYR A 171 3.75 1.76 18.41
C TYR A 171 2.80 2.81 18.96
N TYR A 172 1.98 3.39 18.08
CA TYR A 172 0.94 4.36 18.38
C TYR A 172 -0.42 3.82 17.95
N HIS A 173 -1.41 3.89 18.85
CA HIS A 173 -2.75 3.35 18.62
C HIS A 173 -3.82 4.41 18.83
N PRO A 174 -4.83 4.52 17.95
CA PRO A 174 -6.02 5.31 18.25
C PRO A 174 -6.77 4.69 19.44
N LEU A 175 -7.34 5.52 20.32
CA LEU A 175 -8.03 5.05 21.55
C LEU A 175 -9.17 4.07 21.29
N ASP A 176 -9.89 4.26 20.19
CA ASP A 176 -11.06 3.45 19.82
C ASP A 176 -10.71 1.98 19.55
N SER A 177 -9.42 1.66 19.35
CA SER A 177 -8.94 0.29 19.14
C SER A 177 -8.56 -0.44 20.43
N LEU A 178 -8.35 0.26 21.54
CA LEU A 178 -7.86 -0.32 22.78
C LEU A 178 -8.94 -1.06 23.57
N GLU A 179 -10.22 -0.75 23.40
CA GLU A 179 -11.32 -1.44 24.10
C GLU A 179 -11.48 -2.90 23.64
N SER A 180 -11.11 -3.22 22.39
CA SER A 180 -11.22 -4.56 21.84
C SER A 180 -9.97 -5.44 22.05
N ASN A 181 -8.79 -4.88 22.32
CA ASN A 181 -7.51 -5.60 22.29
C ASN A 181 -6.63 -5.45 23.56
N SER A 182 -7.16 -4.95 24.66
CA SER A 182 -6.39 -4.68 25.91
C SER A 182 -5.70 -5.90 26.53
N LEU A 183 -6.05 -7.11 26.07
CA LEU A 183 -5.45 -8.38 26.52
C LEU A 183 -4.22 -8.82 25.72
N LEU A 184 -4.00 -8.25 24.51
CA LEU A 184 -2.93 -8.67 23.61
C LEU A 184 -1.71 -7.74 23.67
N PHE A 185 -1.89 -6.50 24.04
CA PHE A 185 -0.84 -5.49 24.06
C PHE A 185 -0.60 -5.03 25.49
N GLY A 186 0.65 -5.03 25.94
CA GLY A 186 1.04 -4.49 27.23
C GLY A 186 0.53 -3.05 27.44
N LYS A 187 0.82 -2.43 28.59
CA LYS A 187 0.40 -1.04 28.86
C LYS A 187 0.90 -0.13 27.71
N PRO A 188 0.02 0.71 27.12
CA PRO A 188 0.41 1.63 26.06
C PRO A 188 1.57 2.52 26.53
N GLN A 189 2.63 2.58 25.71
CA GLN A 189 3.84 3.34 26.04
C GLN A 189 3.67 4.85 25.80
N HIS A 190 2.58 5.27 25.15
CA HIS A 190 2.34 6.66 24.72
C HIS A 190 1.03 7.25 25.26
N PRO A 191 0.90 8.61 25.26
CA PRO A 191 -0.24 9.29 25.84
C PRO A 191 -1.57 8.80 25.27
N GLN A 192 -2.47 8.39 26.16
CA GLN A 192 -3.85 8.12 25.80
C GLN A 192 -4.53 9.47 25.53
N GLY A 193 -5.12 9.63 24.37
CA GLY A 193 -5.77 10.87 23.95
C GLY A 193 -6.75 10.62 22.80
N THR A 194 -7.36 11.65 22.31
CA THR A 194 -8.12 11.58 21.07
C THR A 194 -7.22 11.11 19.92
N ARG A 195 -7.79 10.52 18.89
CA ARG A 195 -7.06 10.11 17.67
C ARG A 195 -6.14 11.23 17.15
N ALA A 196 -6.61 12.47 17.16
CA ALA A 196 -5.82 13.64 16.74
C ALA A 196 -4.58 13.84 17.62
N ALA A 197 -4.72 13.75 18.96
CA ALA A 197 -3.58 13.90 19.88
C ALA A 197 -2.55 12.77 19.71
N VAL A 198 -3.01 11.54 19.48
CA VAL A 198 -2.10 10.40 19.20
C VAL A 198 -1.35 10.61 17.90
N LEU A 199 -2.02 11.06 16.83
CA LEU A 199 -1.37 11.36 15.54
C LEU A 199 -0.37 12.50 15.63
N GLN A 200 -0.68 13.56 16.41
CA GLN A 200 0.25 14.67 16.68
C GLN A 200 1.49 14.18 17.43
N SER A 201 1.31 13.36 18.46
CA SER A 201 2.43 12.76 19.21
C SER A 201 3.26 11.83 18.33
N PHE A 202 2.61 11.03 17.47
CA PHE A 202 3.28 10.18 16.50
C PHE A 202 4.12 10.97 15.50
N ALA A 203 3.60 12.11 14.99
CA ALA A 203 4.24 12.93 13.98
C ALA A 203 5.41 13.77 14.53
N HIS A 204 5.44 14.02 15.82
CA HIS A 204 6.47 14.83 16.45
C HIS A 204 7.86 14.22 16.23
N GLU A 205 8.79 15.02 15.74
CA GLU A 205 10.19 14.61 15.45
C GLU A 205 10.36 13.55 14.35
N LEU A 206 9.37 13.31 13.49
CA LEU A 206 9.59 12.46 12.32
C LEU A 206 10.42 13.18 11.27
N ASP A 207 11.45 12.52 10.76
CA ASP A 207 12.12 12.95 9.54
C ASP A 207 11.31 12.55 8.29
N TYR A 208 10.62 11.43 8.36
CA TYR A 208 9.81 10.90 7.25
C TYR A 208 8.48 10.35 7.74
N LEU A 209 7.42 10.67 7.01
CA LEU A 209 6.08 10.11 7.19
C LEU A 209 5.73 9.28 5.95
N VAL A 210 5.47 7.99 6.11
CA VAL A 210 5.10 7.09 5.03
C VAL A 210 3.70 6.53 5.27
N ASN A 211 2.79 6.72 4.32
CA ASN A 211 1.45 6.15 4.35
C ASN A 211 1.36 4.89 3.50
N VAL A 212 0.93 3.79 4.14
CA VAL A 212 0.63 2.50 3.51
C VAL A 212 -0.75 1.98 3.93
N LEU A 213 -1.62 2.85 4.46
CA LEU A 213 -2.96 2.49 4.90
C LEU A 213 -3.89 2.17 3.73
N PRO A 214 -4.85 1.24 3.91
CA PRO A 214 -5.94 1.02 2.97
C PRO A 214 -6.92 2.20 2.96
N ASN A 215 -7.80 2.27 1.94
CA ASN A 215 -8.86 3.27 1.88
C ASN A 215 -10.08 2.80 2.68
N THR A 216 -10.25 3.35 3.87
CA THR A 216 -11.41 3.13 4.74
C THR A 216 -12.01 4.48 5.16
N LYS A 217 -13.19 4.48 5.80
CA LYS A 217 -13.78 5.70 6.35
C LYS A 217 -12.84 6.38 7.35
N ASP A 218 -12.10 5.59 8.11
CA ASP A 218 -11.21 6.06 9.17
C ASP A 218 -9.86 6.56 8.66
N THR A 219 -9.44 6.16 7.46
CA THR A 219 -8.15 6.56 6.89
C THR A 219 -8.27 7.72 5.90
N ARG A 220 -9.49 8.09 5.50
CA ARG A 220 -9.70 9.27 4.66
C ARG A 220 -9.20 10.53 5.34
N LYS A 221 -8.40 11.31 4.58
CA LYS A 221 -7.80 12.57 5.04
C LYS A 221 -7.08 12.45 6.39
N ILE A 222 -6.47 11.30 6.67
CA ILE A 222 -5.66 11.12 7.87
C ILE A 222 -4.43 12.05 7.82
N ILE A 223 -3.89 12.29 6.62
CA ILE A 223 -2.84 13.28 6.36
C ILE A 223 -3.53 14.61 6.05
N ASN A 224 -3.96 15.29 7.08
CA ASN A 224 -4.65 16.59 7.05
C ASN A 224 -3.73 17.72 7.53
N ALA A 225 -4.28 18.93 7.59
CA ALA A 225 -3.55 20.12 8.04
C ALA A 225 -2.96 19.96 9.45
N ASP A 226 -3.69 19.33 10.38
CA ASP A 226 -3.22 19.16 11.76
C ASP A 226 -2.01 18.24 11.83
N LEU A 227 -2.04 17.10 11.10
CA LEU A 227 -0.93 16.17 11.03
C LEU A 227 0.27 16.81 10.32
N LEU A 228 0.05 17.51 9.19
CA LEU A 228 1.12 18.18 8.45
C LEU A 228 1.76 19.31 9.28
N ASN A 229 0.99 20.04 10.09
CA ASN A 229 1.51 21.07 10.99
C ASN A 229 2.27 20.49 12.20
N ALA A 230 2.03 19.24 12.57
CA ALA A 230 2.75 18.55 13.66
C ALA A 230 4.12 18.01 13.22
N LEU A 231 4.34 17.89 11.91
CA LEU A 231 5.62 17.44 11.36
C LEU A 231 6.68 18.56 11.45
N PRO A 232 7.97 18.22 11.64
CA PRO A 232 9.06 19.17 11.49
C PRO A 232 9.15 19.71 10.05
N SER A 233 9.67 20.92 9.89
CA SER A 233 9.80 21.57 8.57
C SER A 233 10.74 20.85 7.60
N HIS A 234 11.61 19.99 8.11
CA HIS A 234 12.48 19.15 7.28
C HIS A 234 11.86 17.79 6.89
N ALA A 235 10.66 17.49 7.37
CA ALA A 235 10.03 16.20 7.12
C ALA A 235 9.64 16.01 5.64
N LEU A 236 9.84 14.79 5.13
CA LEU A 236 9.35 14.34 3.83
C LEU A 236 8.14 13.42 4.03
N VAL A 237 7.07 13.66 3.26
CA VAL A 237 5.86 12.83 3.27
C VAL A 237 5.83 11.93 2.04
N ILE A 238 5.60 10.63 2.22
CA ILE A 238 5.44 9.66 1.11
C ILE A 238 4.08 8.98 1.22
N ASN A 239 3.30 9.00 0.13
CA ASN A 239 2.04 8.26 0.05
C ASN A 239 2.10 7.18 -1.03
N VAL A 240 2.19 5.92 -0.60
CA VAL A 240 2.09 4.71 -1.43
C VAL A 240 0.91 3.82 -1.00
N GLY A 241 0.06 4.32 -0.11
CA GLY A 241 -1.16 3.62 0.32
C GLY A 241 -2.32 3.90 -0.64
N ARG A 242 -3.12 4.93 -0.33
CA ARG A 242 -4.26 5.36 -1.15
C ARG A 242 -4.37 6.88 -1.19
N GLY A 243 -4.77 7.43 -2.34
CA GLY A 243 -4.93 8.87 -2.55
C GLY A 243 -5.85 9.56 -1.54
N PRO A 244 -7.05 9.02 -1.27
CA PRO A 244 -7.97 9.62 -0.29
C PRO A 244 -7.45 9.75 1.13
N ALA A 245 -6.30 9.16 1.49
CA ALA A 245 -5.66 9.35 2.78
C ALA A 245 -5.07 10.76 2.95
N VAL A 246 -4.82 11.48 1.85
CA VAL A 246 -4.28 12.84 1.86
C VAL A 246 -5.39 13.86 1.69
N ASP A 247 -5.39 14.91 2.50
CA ASP A 247 -6.08 16.15 2.17
C ASP A 247 -5.21 16.95 1.19
N GLU A 248 -5.56 16.86 -0.10
CA GLU A 248 -4.75 17.44 -1.18
C GLU A 248 -4.58 18.95 -1.04
N SER A 249 -5.63 19.64 -0.59
CA SER A 249 -5.58 21.10 -0.34
C SER A 249 -4.63 21.45 0.79
N ALA A 250 -4.66 20.70 1.88
CA ALA A 250 -3.77 20.89 3.02
C ALA A 250 -2.31 20.61 2.65
N LEU A 251 -2.07 19.58 1.82
CA LEU A 251 -0.72 19.24 1.35
C LEU A 251 -0.15 20.34 0.44
N ILE A 252 -0.96 20.86 -0.52
CA ILE A 252 -0.56 21.97 -1.39
C ILE A 252 -0.15 23.19 -0.55
N GLU A 253 -0.98 23.53 0.45
CA GLU A 253 -0.67 24.65 1.35
C GLU A 253 0.63 24.42 2.13
N ALA A 254 0.80 23.22 2.72
CA ALA A 254 1.99 22.88 3.50
C ALA A 254 3.28 22.97 2.66
N LEU A 255 3.26 22.48 1.42
CA LEU A 255 4.38 22.55 0.50
C LEU A 255 4.65 23.98 0.04
N SER A 256 3.62 24.75 -0.34
CA SER A 256 3.75 26.13 -0.81
C SER A 256 4.27 27.06 0.28
N GLN A 257 3.97 26.78 1.55
CA GLN A 257 4.45 27.54 2.70
C GLN A 257 5.74 27.00 3.32
N ASN A 258 6.36 25.96 2.71
CA ASN A 258 7.54 25.25 3.24
C ASN A 258 7.36 24.77 4.70
N LYS A 259 6.16 24.36 5.08
CA LYS A 259 5.86 23.76 6.40
C LYS A 259 6.49 22.36 6.52
N ILE A 260 6.67 21.68 5.39
CA ILE A 260 7.39 20.41 5.25
C ILE A 260 8.40 20.53 4.10
N ALA A 261 9.43 19.71 4.08
CA ALA A 261 10.49 19.77 3.07
C ALA A 261 10.01 19.35 1.67
N GLY A 262 9.07 18.40 1.60
CA GLY A 262 8.57 17.89 0.34
C GLY A 262 7.59 16.74 0.50
N ALA A 263 7.07 16.27 -0.62
CA ALA A 263 6.25 15.07 -0.67
C ALA A 263 6.53 14.22 -1.91
N VAL A 264 6.27 12.91 -1.80
CA VAL A 264 6.27 11.95 -2.91
C VAL A 264 4.93 11.24 -2.92
N LEU A 265 4.17 11.36 -3.99
CA LEU A 265 2.87 10.73 -4.14
C LEU A 265 2.88 9.75 -5.31
N ASP A 266 2.53 8.49 -5.04
CA ASP A 266 2.28 7.50 -6.09
C ASP A 266 0.80 7.34 -6.41
N VAL A 267 -0.07 7.77 -5.48
CA VAL A 267 -1.53 7.59 -5.54
C VAL A 267 -2.27 8.90 -5.26
N PHE A 268 -3.45 9.07 -5.89
CA PHE A 268 -4.23 10.30 -5.89
C PHE A 268 -5.70 10.03 -5.57
N GLU A 269 -6.44 11.06 -5.12
CA GLU A 269 -7.88 10.91 -4.85
C GLU A 269 -8.65 10.56 -6.14
N LYS A 270 -8.23 11.13 -7.27
CA LYS A 270 -8.76 10.80 -8.60
C LYS A 270 -7.64 10.35 -9.51
N GLU A 271 -7.76 9.14 -10.04
CA GLU A 271 -6.82 8.54 -11.00
C GLU A 271 -7.52 8.20 -12.32
N PRO A 272 -6.94 8.54 -13.46
CA PRO A 272 -5.74 9.35 -13.67
C PRO A 272 -5.88 10.79 -13.16
N LEU A 273 -4.77 11.37 -12.66
CA LEU A 273 -4.74 12.75 -12.17
C LEU A 273 -5.15 13.74 -13.29
N PRO A 274 -6.16 14.60 -13.09
CA PRO A 274 -6.58 15.57 -14.09
C PRO A 274 -5.43 16.48 -14.53
N LYS A 275 -5.40 16.84 -15.83
CA LYS A 275 -4.32 17.66 -16.42
C LYS A 275 -4.23 19.07 -15.84
N ASP A 276 -5.32 19.58 -15.29
CA ASP A 276 -5.45 20.90 -14.65
C ASP A 276 -5.28 20.84 -13.12
N HIS A 277 -4.91 19.66 -12.58
CA HIS A 277 -4.76 19.49 -11.13
C HIS A 277 -3.58 20.31 -10.60
N PRO A 278 -3.72 21.03 -9.46
CA PRO A 278 -2.66 21.87 -8.89
C PRO A 278 -1.35 21.13 -8.58
N PHE A 279 -1.40 19.83 -8.32
CA PHE A 279 -0.19 19.04 -8.04
C PHE A 279 0.87 19.10 -9.13
N TRP A 280 0.48 19.31 -10.40
CA TRP A 280 1.44 19.42 -11.51
C TRP A 280 2.42 20.59 -11.36
N THR A 281 2.04 21.62 -10.60
CA THR A 281 2.85 22.86 -10.39
C THR A 281 3.18 23.10 -8.93
N THR A 282 2.79 22.19 -8.02
CA THR A 282 3.08 22.32 -6.58
C THR A 282 4.59 22.14 -6.34
N PRO A 283 5.26 23.09 -5.65
CA PRO A 283 6.70 23.00 -5.40
C PRO A 283 7.01 21.84 -4.46
N ASN A 284 8.20 21.26 -4.60
CA ASN A 284 8.72 20.19 -3.75
C ASN A 284 7.82 18.91 -3.70
N LEU A 285 6.99 18.72 -4.74
CA LEU A 285 6.18 17.53 -4.93
C LEU A 285 6.76 16.68 -6.07
N LEU A 286 7.05 15.42 -5.76
CA LEU A 286 7.37 14.40 -6.75
C LEU A 286 6.17 13.47 -6.91
N MET A 287 5.88 13.08 -8.13
CA MET A 287 4.75 12.20 -8.44
C MET A 287 5.20 11.01 -9.29
N THR A 288 4.67 9.86 -8.95
CA THR A 288 4.60 8.69 -9.82
C THR A 288 3.13 8.31 -10.00
N PHE A 289 2.83 7.35 -10.84
CA PHE A 289 1.46 7.20 -11.32
C PHE A 289 0.95 5.79 -11.04
N HIS A 290 0.83 5.46 -9.74
CA HIS A 290 0.41 4.17 -9.22
C HIS A 290 1.32 3.02 -9.71
N THR A 291 2.63 3.27 -9.64
CA THR A 291 3.69 2.39 -10.18
C THR A 291 4.74 2.00 -9.13
N ALA A 292 4.52 2.36 -7.85
CA ALA A 292 5.47 2.10 -6.78
C ALA A 292 5.83 0.61 -6.61
N ALA A 293 4.88 -0.30 -6.89
CA ALA A 293 5.12 -1.73 -6.86
C ALA A 293 4.36 -2.43 -8.00
N PRO A 294 5.03 -2.87 -9.05
CA PRO A 294 4.40 -3.63 -10.14
C PRO A 294 3.94 -5.01 -9.65
N SER A 295 2.82 -5.48 -10.20
CA SER A 295 2.35 -6.86 -10.01
C SER A 295 3.21 -7.80 -10.84
N LEU A 296 4.28 -8.33 -10.26
CA LEU A 296 5.14 -9.30 -10.95
C LEU A 296 4.39 -10.63 -11.12
N ALA A 297 4.22 -11.08 -12.35
CA ALA A 297 3.42 -12.27 -12.67
C ALA A 297 3.89 -13.51 -11.88
N LYS A 298 5.20 -13.66 -11.66
CA LYS A 298 5.77 -14.77 -10.89
C LYS A 298 5.30 -14.77 -9.44
N ASP A 299 5.33 -13.62 -8.76
CA ASP A 299 4.98 -13.54 -7.33
C ASP A 299 3.49 -13.74 -7.11
N ILE A 300 2.67 -13.17 -8.00
CA ILE A 300 1.22 -13.39 -8.00
C ILE A 300 0.90 -14.86 -8.29
N SER A 301 1.59 -15.50 -9.24
CA SER A 301 1.39 -16.92 -9.54
C SER A 301 1.78 -17.80 -8.36
N ASN A 302 2.87 -17.51 -7.66
CA ASN A 302 3.25 -18.26 -6.46
C ASN A 302 2.17 -18.18 -5.38
N LEU A 303 1.63 -16.99 -5.13
CA LEU A 303 0.50 -16.81 -4.20
C LEU A 303 -0.76 -17.57 -4.66
N PHE A 304 -1.03 -17.56 -5.98
CA PHE A 304 -2.14 -18.34 -6.55
C PHE A 304 -1.92 -19.83 -6.33
N PHE A 305 -0.71 -20.37 -6.51
CA PHE A 305 -0.39 -21.78 -6.28
C PHE A 305 -0.65 -22.19 -4.84
N GLU A 306 -0.15 -21.41 -3.88
CA GLU A 306 -0.39 -21.63 -2.46
C GLU A 306 -1.89 -21.62 -2.10
N ASN A 307 -2.65 -20.68 -2.65
CA ASN A 307 -4.09 -20.62 -2.44
C ASN A 307 -4.85 -21.71 -3.17
N TYR A 308 -4.37 -22.16 -4.34
CA TYR A 308 -4.99 -23.26 -5.07
C TYR A 308 -4.86 -24.58 -4.30
N GLU A 309 -3.69 -24.87 -3.74
CA GLU A 309 -3.48 -26.03 -2.87
C GLU A 309 -4.46 -26.02 -1.69
N LEU A 310 -4.58 -24.89 -0.99
CA LEU A 310 -5.54 -24.71 0.10
C LEU A 310 -6.99 -24.88 -0.38
N PHE A 311 -7.30 -24.38 -1.58
CA PHE A 311 -8.65 -24.44 -2.17
C PHE A 311 -9.10 -25.89 -2.43
N ILE A 312 -8.25 -26.69 -3.06
CA ILE A 312 -8.59 -28.10 -3.36
C ILE A 312 -8.65 -28.96 -2.10
N GLU A 313 -7.92 -28.60 -1.03
CA GLU A 313 -7.96 -29.23 0.27
C GLU A 313 -9.14 -28.76 1.15
N GLY A 314 -9.92 -27.79 0.69
CA GLY A 314 -11.03 -27.19 1.47
C GLY A 314 -10.56 -26.39 2.68
N GLN A 315 -9.31 -25.94 2.66
CA GLN A 315 -8.70 -25.12 3.72
C GLN A 315 -8.99 -23.62 3.53
N PRO A 316 -8.94 -22.81 4.60
CA PRO A 316 -9.06 -21.35 4.47
C PRO A 316 -7.96 -20.76 3.60
N LEU A 317 -8.33 -19.98 2.58
CA LEU A 317 -7.39 -19.33 1.68
C LEU A 317 -6.66 -18.19 2.39
N LYS A 318 -5.42 -17.92 1.98
CA LYS A 318 -4.63 -16.76 2.44
C LYS A 318 -5.22 -15.47 1.87
N TYR A 319 -5.14 -14.40 2.66
CA TYR A 319 -5.52 -13.05 2.25
C TYR A 319 -6.95 -12.92 1.72
N ARG A 320 -7.88 -13.62 2.37
CA ARG A 320 -9.31 -13.44 2.12
C ARG A 320 -9.71 -12.00 2.44
N VAL A 321 -10.46 -11.43 1.52
CA VAL A 321 -11.03 -10.08 1.70
C VAL A 321 -12.33 -10.19 2.48
N ASP A 322 -12.43 -9.40 3.54
CA ASP A 322 -13.70 -9.15 4.21
C ASP A 322 -14.46 -8.06 3.44
N PHE A 323 -15.57 -8.40 2.83
CA PHE A 323 -16.37 -7.47 2.03
C PHE A 323 -16.95 -6.28 2.84
N GLU A 324 -17.08 -6.42 4.17
CA GLU A 324 -17.59 -5.34 5.02
C GLU A 324 -16.46 -4.40 5.45
N LYS A 325 -15.28 -4.95 5.75
CA LYS A 325 -14.09 -4.16 6.10
C LYS A 325 -13.41 -3.55 4.86
N GLY A 326 -13.53 -4.21 3.70
CA GLY A 326 -12.94 -3.80 2.44
C GLY A 326 -11.47 -4.19 2.23
N TYR A 327 -10.92 -5.08 3.10
CA TYR A 327 -9.52 -5.54 3.01
C TYR A 327 -9.33 -6.91 3.64
#